data_ea722b558fc1b50d3d41b6c44448d85d
#
_entry.id   ea722b558fc1b50d3d41b6c44448d85d
#
_cell.length_a   1.000
_cell.length_b   1.000
_cell.length_c   1.000
_cell.angle_alpha   90.00
_cell.angle_beta   90.00
_cell.angle_gamma   90.00
#
_symmetry.space_group_name_H-M   'P 1'
#
loop_
_entity.id
_entity.type
_entity.pdbx_description
1 polymer ?
#
loop_
_entity_poly.entity_id
_entity_poly.type
_entity_poly.pdbx_seq_one_letter_code
_entity_poly.pdbx_strand_id
1 'polypeptide(L)'
;AGLSYAIFTIASKMLLVDRPAHVVTGVLFGLGVLFVLPLWWYLDMSWLAEPRGLLVGLHLGVVTMAVAYLVFTLGLQRVSAATAVSLTLAEPLTAGLLGIFVVGEQLGPAVWLGIALLFAGLLVLARPPKGNAD
;
A
#
# COMPACT_ATOMS: atom_id res chain seq x y z
N ALA A 1 3.40 -7.50 10.05
CA ALA A 1 3.05 -6.71 8.85
C ALA A 1 3.42 -5.23 9.02
N GLY A 2 2.91 -4.51 10.06
CA GLY A 2 3.14 -3.06 10.23
C GLY A 2 4.59 -2.63 10.33
N LEU A 3 5.44 -3.37 11.08
CA LEU A 3 6.86 -3.07 11.19
C LEU A 3 7.57 -3.18 9.84
N SER A 4 7.30 -4.23 9.08
CA SER A 4 7.91 -4.42 7.75
C SER A 4 7.51 -3.31 6.79
N TYR A 5 6.25 -2.85 6.85
CA TYR A 5 5.77 -1.73 6.05
C TYR A 5 6.43 -0.41 6.46
N ALA A 6 6.60 -0.16 7.75
CA ALA A 6 7.29 1.03 8.25
C ALA A 6 8.76 1.05 7.80
N ILE A 7 9.48 -0.07 7.91
CA ILE A 7 10.86 -0.21 7.43
C ILE A 7 10.94 0.05 5.92
N PHE A 8 10.03 -0.56 5.14
CA PHE A 8 9.94 -0.34 3.69
C PHE A 8 9.75 1.14 3.35
N THR A 9 8.82 1.82 4.03
CA THR A 9 8.51 3.23 3.76
C THR A 9 9.69 4.14 4.12
N ILE A 10 10.35 3.91 5.26
CA ILE A 10 11.54 4.67 5.68
C ILE A 10 12.69 4.43 4.72
N ALA A 11 13.00 3.18 4.38
CA ALA A 11 14.07 2.84 3.44
C ALA A 11 13.81 3.45 2.05
N SER A 12 12.56 3.35 1.56
CA SER A 12 12.16 4.00 0.30
C SER A 12 12.39 5.50 0.35
N LYS A 13 12.00 6.16 1.44
CA LYS A 13 12.19 7.61 1.60
C LYS A 13 13.66 8.01 1.60
N MET A 14 14.51 7.22 2.26
CA MET A 14 15.96 7.48 2.28
C MET A 14 16.59 7.34 0.88
N LEU A 15 16.19 6.32 0.12
CA LEU A 15 16.69 6.09 -1.23
C LEU A 15 16.21 7.15 -2.23
N LEU A 16 15.07 7.79 -1.98
CA LEU A 16 14.49 8.82 -2.84
C LEU A 16 15.21 10.16 -2.78
N VAL A 17 16.14 10.37 -1.86
CA VAL A 17 16.92 11.60 -1.76
C VAL A 17 17.74 11.82 -3.03
N ASP A 18 18.39 10.76 -3.53
CA ASP A 18 19.33 10.84 -4.66
C ASP A 18 18.87 10.02 -5.89
N ARG A 19 17.72 9.40 -5.84
CA ARG A 19 17.26 8.48 -6.88
C ARG A 19 15.82 8.77 -7.30
N PRO A 20 15.50 8.62 -8.61
CA PRO A 20 14.13 8.79 -9.08
C PRO A 20 13.23 7.63 -8.61
N ALA A 21 11.93 7.91 -8.44
CA ALA A 21 10.95 6.98 -7.89
C ALA A 21 10.92 5.61 -8.61
N HIS A 22 10.98 5.59 -9.94
CA HIS A 22 10.94 4.35 -10.72
C HIS A 22 12.17 3.46 -10.47
N VAL A 23 13.34 4.05 -10.23
CA VAL A 23 14.55 3.29 -9.89
C VAL A 23 14.42 2.68 -8.49
N VAL A 24 13.98 3.48 -7.51
CA VAL A 24 13.78 2.99 -6.13
C VAL A 24 12.76 1.86 -6.11
N THR A 25 11.61 2.06 -6.75
CA THR A 25 10.58 1.02 -6.85
C THR A 25 11.11 -0.23 -7.54
N GLY A 26 11.78 -0.09 -8.69
CA GLY A 26 12.33 -1.21 -9.45
C GLY A 26 13.37 -2.02 -8.66
N VAL A 27 14.27 -1.34 -7.95
CA VAL A 27 15.29 -2.02 -7.11
C VAL A 27 14.65 -2.77 -5.95
N LEU A 28 13.73 -2.13 -5.21
CA LEU A 28 13.10 -2.77 -4.06
C LEU A 28 12.27 -3.99 -4.46
N PHE A 29 11.47 -3.88 -5.52
CA PHE A 29 10.70 -5.03 -6.03
C PHE A 29 11.59 -6.08 -6.70
N GLY A 30 12.63 -5.68 -7.43
CA GLY A 30 13.60 -6.60 -8.02
C GLY A 30 14.32 -7.43 -6.97
N LEU A 31 14.78 -6.81 -5.88
CA LEU A 31 15.33 -7.53 -4.73
C LEU A 31 14.28 -8.45 -4.09
N GLY A 32 13.05 -7.97 -3.91
CA GLY A 32 11.95 -8.78 -3.39
C GLY A 32 11.71 -10.04 -4.23
N VAL A 33 11.73 -9.94 -5.55
CA VAL A 33 11.61 -11.09 -6.47
C VAL A 33 12.73 -12.09 -6.24
N LEU A 34 13.99 -11.64 -6.09
CA LEU A 34 15.12 -12.54 -5.85
C LEU A 34 14.93 -13.37 -4.56
N PHE A 35 14.35 -12.79 -3.51
CA PHE A 35 14.07 -13.52 -2.26
C PHE A 35 12.90 -14.49 -2.40
N VAL A 36 11.91 -14.20 -3.22
CA VAL A 36 10.72 -15.03 -3.41
C VAL A 36 10.93 -16.08 -4.49
N LEU A 37 11.85 -15.85 -5.45
CA LEU A 37 12.10 -16.73 -6.58
C LEU A 37 12.33 -18.22 -6.20
N PRO A 38 13.06 -18.55 -5.12
CA PRO A 38 13.23 -19.96 -4.72
C PRO A 38 11.92 -20.68 -4.37
N LEU A 39 10.89 -19.94 -3.92
CA LEU A 39 9.56 -20.52 -3.62
C LEU A 39 8.84 -21.03 -4.86
N TRP A 40 9.23 -20.55 -6.05
CA TRP A 40 8.67 -21.01 -7.32
C TRP A 40 8.78 -22.52 -7.50
N TRP A 41 9.85 -23.14 -6.99
CA TRP A 41 10.05 -24.59 -7.07
C TRP A 41 9.13 -25.39 -6.12
N TYR A 42 8.56 -24.73 -5.12
CA TYR A 42 7.71 -25.38 -4.11
C TYR A 42 6.22 -25.10 -4.31
N LEU A 43 5.89 -24.12 -5.17
CA LEU A 43 4.52 -23.70 -5.40
C LEU A 43 4.03 -24.22 -6.75
N ASP A 44 2.81 -24.73 -6.77
CA ASP A 44 2.15 -25.07 -8.04
C ASP A 44 1.71 -23.78 -8.74
N MET A 45 2.40 -23.44 -9.83
CA MET A 45 2.14 -22.28 -10.66
C MET A 45 1.40 -22.63 -11.96
N SER A 46 0.85 -23.84 -12.08
CA SER A 46 0.14 -24.33 -13.28
C SER A 46 -1.03 -23.42 -13.66
N TRP A 47 -1.68 -22.79 -12.68
CA TRP A 47 -2.77 -21.85 -12.89
C TRP A 47 -2.38 -20.62 -13.75
N LEU A 48 -1.09 -20.24 -13.80
CA LEU A 48 -0.59 -19.16 -14.66
C LEU A 48 -0.59 -19.55 -16.15
N ALA A 49 -0.59 -20.84 -16.47
CA ALA A 49 -0.71 -21.32 -17.84
C ALA A 49 -2.13 -21.16 -18.40
N GLU A 50 -3.12 -20.98 -17.55
CA GLU A 50 -4.50 -20.72 -17.95
C GLU A 50 -4.68 -19.24 -18.31
N PRO A 51 -5.44 -18.90 -19.40
CA PRO A 51 -5.66 -17.51 -19.80
C PRO A 51 -6.24 -16.61 -18.69
N ARG A 52 -7.13 -17.14 -17.88
CA ARG A 52 -7.70 -16.41 -16.72
C ARG A 52 -6.67 -16.17 -15.63
N GLY A 53 -5.88 -17.19 -15.30
CA GLY A 53 -4.81 -17.09 -14.31
C GLY A 53 -3.74 -16.08 -14.73
N LEU A 54 -3.34 -16.13 -16.00
CA LEU A 54 -2.40 -15.15 -16.57
C LEU A 54 -2.94 -13.72 -16.51
N LEU A 55 -4.20 -13.49 -16.89
CA LEU A 55 -4.82 -12.16 -16.81
C LEU A 55 -4.88 -11.63 -15.37
N VAL A 56 -5.27 -12.48 -14.42
CA VAL A 56 -5.29 -12.11 -12.99
C VAL A 56 -3.86 -11.82 -12.51
N GLY A 57 -2.90 -12.66 -12.84
CA GLY A 57 -1.50 -12.46 -12.46
C GLY A 57 -0.92 -11.16 -13.03
N LEU A 58 -1.17 -10.86 -14.30
CA LEU A 58 -0.76 -9.61 -14.93
C LEU A 58 -1.44 -8.40 -14.28
N HIS A 59 -2.75 -8.47 -14.00
CA HIS A 59 -3.46 -7.37 -13.33
C HIS A 59 -2.89 -7.12 -11.94
N LEU A 60 -2.71 -8.16 -11.14
CA LEU A 60 -2.14 -8.04 -9.80
C LEU A 60 -0.70 -7.53 -9.83
N GLY A 61 0.14 -8.05 -10.70
CA GLY A 61 1.55 -7.66 -10.80
C GLY A 61 1.74 -6.25 -11.36
N VAL A 62 1.06 -5.92 -12.46
CA VAL A 62 1.26 -4.64 -13.14
C VAL A 62 0.44 -3.53 -12.48
N VAL A 63 -0.88 -3.70 -12.36
CA VAL A 63 -1.76 -2.63 -11.89
C VAL A 63 -1.68 -2.50 -10.38
N THR A 64 -1.90 -3.58 -9.64
CA THR A 64 -2.01 -3.54 -8.18
C THR A 64 -0.64 -3.37 -7.50
N MET A 65 0.44 -3.88 -8.09
CA MET A 65 1.78 -3.75 -7.53
C MET A 65 2.60 -2.68 -8.24
N ALA A 66 2.99 -2.86 -9.50
CA ALA A 66 3.96 -1.98 -10.15
C ALA A 66 3.45 -0.53 -10.25
N VAL A 67 2.25 -0.31 -10.78
CA VAL A 67 1.68 1.04 -10.94
C VAL A 67 1.37 1.67 -9.59
N ALA A 68 0.69 0.93 -8.68
CA ALA A 68 0.31 1.47 -7.37
C ALA A 68 1.52 1.88 -6.54
N TYR A 69 2.56 1.03 -6.47
CA TYR A 69 3.77 1.37 -5.73
C TYR A 69 4.63 2.45 -6.40
N LEU A 70 4.62 2.55 -7.73
CA LEU A 70 5.25 3.67 -8.41
C LEU A 70 4.57 5.00 -8.04
N VAL A 71 3.23 5.04 -8.06
CA VAL A 71 2.45 6.22 -7.66
C VAL A 71 2.68 6.54 -6.18
N PHE A 72 2.69 5.52 -5.32
CA PHE A 72 3.02 5.68 -3.90
C PHE A 72 4.41 6.29 -3.72
N THR A 73 5.42 5.78 -4.41
CA THR A 73 6.81 6.25 -4.31
C THR A 73 6.97 7.68 -4.85
N LEU A 74 6.23 8.04 -5.91
CA LEU A 74 6.15 9.42 -6.40
C LEU A 74 5.52 10.36 -5.36
N GLY A 75 4.46 9.92 -4.70
CA GLY A 75 3.84 10.64 -3.58
C GLY A 75 4.80 10.81 -2.40
N LEU A 76 5.53 9.76 -2.06
CA LEU A 76 6.48 9.73 -0.95
C LEU A 76 7.64 10.73 -1.14
N GLN A 77 7.96 11.13 -2.37
CA GLN A 77 8.94 12.22 -2.61
C GLN A 77 8.48 13.55 -2.03
N ARG A 78 7.16 13.78 -1.95
CA ARG A 78 6.55 15.08 -1.59
C ARG A 78 6.10 15.18 -0.14
N VAL A 79 6.01 14.07 0.58
CA VAL A 79 5.56 14.03 1.98
C VAL A 79 6.56 13.32 2.87
N SER A 80 6.44 13.49 4.20
CA SER A 80 7.25 12.72 5.15
C SER A 80 6.81 11.24 5.17
N ALA A 81 7.72 10.34 5.58
CA ALA A 81 7.39 8.92 5.73
C ALA A 81 6.24 8.72 6.75
N ALA A 82 6.25 9.48 7.84
CA ALA A 82 5.18 9.43 8.84
C ALA A 82 3.82 9.83 8.24
N THR A 83 3.78 10.90 7.47
CA THR A 83 2.56 11.35 6.76
C THR A 83 2.09 10.28 5.77
N ALA A 84 2.99 9.69 4.99
CA ALA A 84 2.64 8.64 4.04
C ALA A 84 2.01 7.42 4.74
N VAL A 85 2.65 6.92 5.81
CA VAL A 85 2.13 5.79 6.61
C VAL A 85 0.77 6.12 7.23
N SER A 86 0.58 7.36 7.67
CA SER A 86 -0.69 7.78 8.23
C SER A 86 -1.81 7.83 7.19
N LEU A 87 -1.51 8.28 5.98
CA LEU A 87 -2.48 8.31 4.88
C LEU A 87 -2.92 6.90 4.43
N THR A 88 -2.08 5.87 4.62
CA THR A 88 -2.48 4.49 4.32
C THR A 88 -3.58 3.95 5.25
N LEU A 89 -3.85 4.61 6.38
CA LEU A 89 -5.03 4.30 7.20
C LEU A 89 -6.35 4.57 6.46
N ALA A 90 -6.33 5.31 5.36
CA ALA A 90 -7.49 5.47 4.48
C ALA A 90 -7.82 4.19 3.68
N GLU A 91 -6.85 3.26 3.53
CA GLU A 91 -7.05 2.00 2.81
C GLU A 91 -8.17 1.13 3.41
N PRO A 92 -8.16 0.77 4.71
CA PRO A 92 -9.24 -0.01 5.29
C PRO A 92 -10.59 0.73 5.28
N LEU A 93 -10.58 2.05 5.35
CA LEU A 93 -11.80 2.86 5.21
C LEU A 93 -12.37 2.71 3.80
N THR A 94 -11.53 2.87 2.77
CA THR A 94 -11.91 2.72 1.37
C THR A 94 -12.38 1.29 1.07
N ALA A 95 -11.66 0.28 1.57
CA ALA A 95 -12.03 -1.13 1.41
C ALA A 95 -13.40 -1.42 2.03
N GLY A 96 -13.66 -0.93 3.24
CA GLY A 96 -14.97 -1.08 3.90
C GLY A 96 -16.11 -0.43 3.11
N LEU A 97 -15.91 0.77 2.60
CA LEU A 97 -16.91 1.46 1.76
C LEU A 97 -17.17 0.70 0.45
N LEU A 98 -16.12 0.24 -0.22
CA LEU A 98 -16.26 -0.56 -1.45
C LEU A 98 -16.95 -1.90 -1.17
N GLY A 99 -16.66 -2.55 -0.06
CA GLY A 99 -17.34 -3.77 0.39
C GLY A 99 -18.85 -3.57 0.48
N ILE A 100 -19.27 -2.45 1.09
CA ILE A 100 -20.71 -2.13 1.22
C ILE A 100 -21.33 -1.78 -0.14
N PHE A 101 -20.76 -0.80 -0.86
CA PHE A 101 -21.40 -0.20 -2.02
C PHE A 101 -21.23 -1.00 -3.30
N VAL A 102 -20.15 -1.75 -3.45
CA VAL A 102 -19.85 -2.51 -4.67
C VAL A 102 -20.15 -4.00 -4.50
N VAL A 103 -19.77 -4.57 -3.36
CA VAL A 103 -19.94 -6.01 -3.10
C VAL A 103 -21.30 -6.30 -2.43
N GLY A 104 -21.92 -5.31 -1.79
CA GLY A 104 -23.17 -5.48 -1.06
C GLY A 104 -23.02 -6.17 0.30
N GLU A 105 -21.83 -6.09 0.91
CA GLU A 105 -21.56 -6.69 2.21
C GLU A 105 -22.39 -6.03 3.32
N GLN A 106 -22.97 -6.85 4.20
CA GLN A 106 -23.62 -6.38 5.41
C GLN A 106 -22.63 -6.37 6.56
N LEU A 107 -22.15 -5.18 6.90
CA LEU A 107 -21.18 -5.01 7.98
C LEU A 107 -21.87 -5.00 9.34
N GLY A 108 -21.33 -5.78 10.28
CA GLY A 108 -21.80 -5.77 11.66
C GLY A 108 -21.45 -4.46 12.41
N PRO A 109 -22.13 -4.17 13.55
CA PRO A 109 -21.94 -2.93 14.30
C PRO A 109 -20.48 -2.67 14.73
N ALA A 110 -19.73 -3.72 15.03
CA ALA A 110 -18.31 -3.61 15.39
C ALA A 110 -17.44 -3.05 14.25
N VAL A 111 -17.76 -3.40 12.99
CA VAL A 111 -17.03 -2.90 11.83
C VAL A 111 -17.34 -1.42 11.61
N TRP A 112 -18.58 -1.01 11.76
CA TRP A 112 -18.98 0.41 11.70
C TRP A 112 -18.27 1.25 12.76
N LEU A 113 -18.15 0.74 13.98
CA LEU A 113 -17.37 1.40 15.03
C LEU A 113 -15.91 1.54 14.64
N GLY A 114 -15.30 0.48 14.09
CA GLY A 114 -13.92 0.52 13.58
C GLY A 114 -13.71 1.57 12.48
N ILE A 115 -14.62 1.64 11.51
CA ILE A 115 -14.60 2.65 10.43
C ILE A 115 -14.70 4.07 11.01
N ALA A 116 -15.62 4.29 11.97
CA ALA A 116 -15.79 5.58 12.60
C ALA A 116 -14.54 6.03 13.37
N LEU A 117 -13.90 5.11 14.13
CA LEU A 117 -12.66 5.39 14.86
C LEU A 117 -11.49 5.70 13.92
N LEU A 118 -11.35 4.96 12.81
CA LEU A 118 -10.33 5.23 11.79
C LEU A 118 -10.54 6.60 11.16
N PHE A 119 -11.77 6.93 10.82
CA PHE A 119 -12.10 8.24 10.24
C PHE A 119 -11.82 9.38 11.21
N ALA A 120 -12.20 9.23 12.49
CA ALA A 120 -11.88 10.20 13.53
C ALA A 120 -10.38 10.38 13.72
N GLY A 121 -9.60 9.28 13.70
CA GLY A 121 -8.14 9.30 13.75
C GLY A 121 -7.51 10.07 12.59
N LEU A 122 -7.98 9.83 11.36
CA LEU A 122 -7.54 10.57 10.17
C LEU A 122 -7.85 12.06 10.25
N LEU A 123 -9.04 12.43 10.76
CA LEU A 123 -9.41 13.84 10.96
C LEU A 123 -8.51 14.55 11.99
N VAL A 124 -8.16 13.86 13.07
CA VAL A 124 -7.22 14.40 14.07
C VAL A 124 -5.84 14.60 13.44
N LEU A 125 -5.38 13.65 12.64
CA LEU A 125 -4.08 13.69 11.99
C LEU A 125 -4.00 14.76 10.89
N ALA A 126 -5.09 15.03 10.20
CA ALA A 126 -5.19 16.04 9.16
C ALA A 126 -5.18 17.49 9.71
N ARG A 127 -5.32 17.66 11.04
CA ARG A 127 -5.23 19.00 11.64
C ARG A 127 -3.79 19.50 11.57
N PRO A 128 -3.56 20.71 11.04
CA PRO A 128 -2.23 21.30 11.08
C PRO A 128 -1.76 21.41 12.53
N PRO A 129 -0.46 21.15 12.81
CA PRO A 129 0.09 21.41 14.13
C PRO A 129 -0.21 22.87 14.49
N LYS A 130 -0.74 23.09 15.70
CA LYS A 130 -0.87 24.47 16.23
C LYS A 130 0.54 25.06 16.23
N GLY A 131 0.80 25.97 15.30
CA GLY A 131 2.04 26.71 15.29
C GLY A 131 2.18 27.39 16.65
N ASN A 132 3.34 27.21 17.29
CA ASN A 132 3.75 28.12 18.33
C ASN A 132 3.82 29.49 17.64
N ALA A 133 2.85 30.34 17.94
CA ALA A 133 2.94 31.75 17.66
C ALA A 133 3.97 32.28 18.67
N ASP A 134 5.24 32.40 18.22
CA ASP A 134 6.27 33.21 18.84
C ASP A 134 6.44 34.46 17.99
#